data_74279489ceb9e2e9ababdb9110a6acfe
#
_entry.id   74279489ceb9e2e9ababdb9110a6acfe
#
_cell.length_a   1.000
_cell.length_b   1.000
_cell.length_c   1.000
_cell.angle_alpha   90.00
_cell.angle_beta   90.00
_cell.angle_gamma   90.00
#
_symmetry.space_group_name_H-M   'P 1'
#
loop_
_entity.id
_entity.type
_entity.pdbx_description
1 polymer ?
#
loop_
_entity_poly.entity_id
_entity_poly.type
_entity_poly.pdbx_seq_one_letter_code
_entity_poly.pdbx_strand_id
1 'polypeptide(L)'
;MGAAACVLFICGHSGKRWITWQLPAVVLGVTLYWLLFSVLTGYLGIEVSNAASDRLTTSLSDRGPLWQQAWDMIRERPWLGLGPMHFADIHNPIAAHPHQAILQWASEWGAPSTLLVMWLVGRGLWATLRLVRERSASDDPTDLLRLCLFASLIGALTQSMVDGVIVMPYSQLWLSLVVGWLMGIHVWKGEPAKPNAFIHWSWMGISSAAVRFLVYVVIRDFPHLDERNKLYQQQYGGHFQPRFWTQGVIAIKPE
;
A
#
# COMPACT_ATOMS: atom_id res chain seq x y z
N MET A 1 -3.71 -12.71 -1.21
CA MET A 1 -4.68 -13.55 -1.95
C MET A 1 -5.73 -14.19 -1.04
N GLY A 2 -5.39 -14.81 0.10
CA GLY A 2 -6.36 -15.45 0.99
C GLY A 2 -7.50 -14.56 1.48
N ALA A 3 -7.21 -13.33 1.93
CA ALA A 3 -8.22 -12.39 2.40
C ALA A 3 -9.22 -11.99 1.31
N ALA A 4 -8.75 -11.74 0.08
CA ALA A 4 -9.61 -11.45 -1.06
C ALA A 4 -10.49 -12.66 -1.43
N ALA A 5 -9.91 -13.86 -1.40
CA ALA A 5 -10.65 -15.11 -1.61
C ALA A 5 -11.75 -15.32 -0.56
N CYS A 6 -11.47 -15.05 0.73
CA CYS A 6 -12.47 -15.10 1.78
C CYS A 6 -13.63 -14.12 1.54
N VAL A 7 -13.32 -12.88 1.12
CA VAL A 7 -14.38 -11.90 0.80
C VAL A 7 -15.25 -12.38 -0.35
N LEU A 8 -14.66 -12.84 -1.44
CA LEU A 8 -15.39 -13.37 -2.59
C LEU A 8 -16.26 -14.57 -2.21
N PHE A 9 -15.72 -15.48 -1.39
CA PHE A 9 -16.44 -16.66 -0.94
C PHE A 9 -17.64 -16.32 -0.04
N ILE A 10 -17.47 -15.38 0.89
CA ILE A 10 -18.50 -15.04 1.89
C ILE A 10 -19.58 -14.12 1.30
N CYS A 11 -19.20 -13.22 0.41
CA CYS A 11 -20.03 -12.09 0.01
C CYS A 11 -20.71 -12.24 -1.36
N GLY A 12 -20.46 -13.30 -2.14
CA GLY A 12 -21.07 -13.38 -3.45
C GLY A 12 -21.25 -14.79 -4.01
N HIS A 13 -22.41 -15.05 -4.63
CA HIS A 13 -22.66 -16.31 -5.34
C HIS A 13 -21.73 -16.46 -6.55
N SER A 14 -21.60 -15.41 -7.35
CA SER A 14 -20.66 -15.33 -8.48
C SER A 14 -19.21 -15.41 -8.03
N GLY A 15 -18.88 -14.84 -6.86
CA GLY A 15 -17.55 -14.94 -6.25
C GLY A 15 -17.17 -16.37 -5.86
N LYS A 16 -18.13 -17.15 -5.35
CA LYS A 16 -17.90 -18.59 -5.05
C LYS A 16 -17.52 -19.37 -6.30
N ARG A 17 -18.27 -19.19 -7.38
CA ARG A 17 -17.96 -19.83 -8.67
C ARG A 17 -16.59 -19.44 -9.20
N TRP A 18 -16.21 -18.17 -9.08
CA TRP A 18 -14.88 -17.71 -9.50
C TRP A 18 -13.76 -18.35 -8.68
N ILE A 19 -13.89 -18.43 -7.35
CA ILE A 19 -12.91 -19.07 -6.47
C ILE A 19 -12.74 -20.56 -6.77
N THR A 20 -13.84 -21.28 -7.08
CA THR A 20 -13.75 -22.71 -7.42
C THR A 20 -12.90 -22.97 -8.66
N TRP A 21 -12.82 -22.02 -9.59
CA TRP A 21 -11.92 -22.07 -10.74
C TRP A 21 -10.49 -21.64 -10.41
N GLN A 22 -10.31 -20.72 -9.45
CA GLN A 22 -8.98 -20.24 -9.05
C GLN A 22 -8.21 -21.28 -8.23
N LEU A 23 -8.90 -22.08 -7.40
CA LEU A 23 -8.25 -23.12 -6.59
C LEU A 23 -7.44 -24.12 -7.43
N PRO A 24 -7.99 -24.75 -8.48
CA PRO A 24 -7.23 -25.62 -9.38
C PRO A 24 -6.05 -24.88 -10.05
N ALA A 25 -6.24 -23.64 -10.46
CA ALA A 25 -5.18 -22.83 -11.08
C ALA A 25 -4.01 -22.56 -10.11
N VAL A 26 -4.31 -22.26 -8.84
CA VAL A 26 -3.28 -22.08 -7.80
C VAL A 26 -2.54 -23.39 -7.54
N VAL A 27 -3.29 -24.50 -7.36
CA VAL A 27 -2.69 -25.84 -7.15
C VAL A 27 -1.77 -26.20 -8.33
N LEU A 28 -2.27 -26.02 -9.58
CA LEU A 28 -1.49 -26.28 -10.77
C LEU A 28 -0.23 -25.38 -10.83
N GLY A 29 -0.35 -24.09 -10.53
CA GLY A 29 0.77 -23.16 -10.50
C GLY A 29 1.83 -23.54 -9.47
N VAL A 30 1.43 -23.90 -8.26
CA VAL A 30 2.34 -24.37 -7.19
C VAL A 30 3.01 -25.70 -7.60
N THR A 31 2.24 -26.62 -8.15
CA THR A 31 2.78 -27.93 -8.62
C THR A 31 3.79 -27.72 -9.76
N LEU A 32 3.48 -26.89 -10.76
CA LEU A 32 4.40 -26.58 -11.86
C LEU A 32 5.66 -25.86 -11.35
N TYR A 33 5.50 -24.91 -10.43
CA TYR A 33 6.63 -24.26 -9.80
C TYR A 33 7.55 -25.28 -9.10
N TRP A 34 6.99 -26.17 -8.28
CA TRP A 34 7.75 -27.19 -7.60
C TRP A 34 8.43 -28.17 -8.56
N LEU A 35 7.72 -28.63 -9.60
CA LEU A 35 8.28 -29.51 -10.62
C LEU A 35 9.44 -28.85 -11.37
N LEU A 36 9.28 -27.59 -11.81
CA LEU A 36 10.29 -26.89 -12.60
C LEU A 36 11.51 -26.47 -11.77
N PHE A 37 11.28 -25.94 -10.57
CA PHE A 37 12.33 -25.31 -9.76
C PHE A 37 12.90 -26.20 -8.64
N SER A 38 12.33 -27.36 -8.39
CA SER A 38 12.88 -28.30 -7.40
C SER A 38 13.21 -29.65 -8.04
N VAL A 39 12.27 -30.26 -8.75
CA VAL A 39 12.47 -31.61 -9.30
C VAL A 39 13.38 -31.58 -10.54
N LEU A 40 13.04 -30.76 -11.52
CA LEU A 40 13.79 -30.70 -12.78
C LEU A 40 15.20 -30.14 -12.58
N THR A 41 15.36 -29.12 -11.77
CA THR A 41 16.68 -28.54 -11.46
C THR A 41 17.55 -29.51 -10.67
N GLY A 42 16.97 -30.24 -9.71
CA GLY A 42 17.68 -31.30 -9.00
C GLY A 42 18.14 -32.44 -9.92
N TYR A 43 17.29 -32.82 -10.90
CA TYR A 43 17.65 -33.83 -11.90
C TYR A 43 18.76 -33.36 -12.85
N LEU A 44 18.77 -32.07 -13.20
CA LEU A 44 19.78 -31.48 -14.08
C LEU A 44 21.06 -31.05 -13.35
N GLY A 45 21.13 -31.20 -12.03
CA GLY A 45 22.28 -30.75 -11.23
C GLY A 45 22.46 -29.22 -11.21
N ILE A 46 21.40 -28.47 -11.46
CA ILE A 46 21.42 -27.00 -11.47
C ILE A 46 21.05 -26.51 -10.06
N GLU A 47 21.96 -25.84 -9.38
CA GLU A 47 21.65 -25.15 -8.11
C GLU A 47 20.84 -23.90 -8.39
N VAL A 48 19.56 -23.90 -8.03
CA VAL A 48 18.69 -22.74 -8.08
C VAL A 48 18.47 -22.24 -6.68
N SER A 49 18.85 -20.99 -6.41
CA SER A 49 18.48 -20.29 -5.17
C SER A 49 16.95 -20.19 -5.08
N ASN A 50 16.38 -20.93 -4.15
CA ASN A 50 14.92 -20.93 -3.93
C ASN A 50 14.53 -19.82 -2.96
N ALA A 51 14.56 -18.58 -3.43
CA ALA A 51 14.19 -17.40 -2.65
C ALA A 51 12.76 -17.48 -2.05
N ALA A 52 11.90 -18.36 -2.58
CA ALA A 52 10.56 -18.57 -2.03
C ALA A 52 10.59 -19.43 -0.75
N SER A 53 11.44 -20.46 -0.70
CA SER A 53 11.61 -21.28 0.52
C SER A 53 12.28 -20.49 1.64
N ASP A 54 13.25 -19.65 1.30
CA ASP A 54 13.96 -18.81 2.28
C ASP A 54 13.04 -17.76 2.92
N ARG A 55 12.00 -17.33 2.20
CA ARG A 55 10.97 -16.42 2.71
C ARG A 55 9.88 -17.09 3.54
N LEU A 56 9.75 -18.40 3.49
CA LEU A 56 8.80 -19.18 4.30
C LEU A 56 9.31 -19.45 5.73
N THR A 57 10.47 -18.93 6.10
CA THR A 57 10.97 -19.00 7.47
C THR A 57 10.03 -18.22 8.39
N THR A 58 9.75 -18.77 9.56
CA THR A 58 8.93 -18.15 10.62
C THR A 58 9.62 -16.98 11.32
N SER A 59 10.83 -16.62 10.92
CA SER A 59 11.53 -15.44 11.43
C SER A 59 10.81 -14.18 10.95
N LEU A 60 10.80 -13.15 11.78
CA LEU A 60 10.24 -11.82 11.44
C LEU A 60 11.03 -11.13 10.32
N SER A 61 11.96 -11.81 9.65
CA SER A 61 12.76 -11.32 8.52
C SER A 61 13.31 -9.91 8.79
N ASP A 62 13.98 -9.74 9.95
CA ASP A 62 14.56 -8.46 10.43
C ASP A 62 13.55 -7.30 10.63
N ARG A 63 12.24 -7.60 10.69
CA ARG A 63 11.22 -6.58 10.94
C ARG A 63 11.22 -6.06 12.38
N GLY A 64 11.73 -6.85 13.33
CA GLY A 64 11.80 -6.46 14.74
C GLY A 64 12.47 -5.11 14.97
N PRO A 65 13.70 -4.89 14.48
CA PRO A 65 14.37 -3.60 14.57
C PRO A 65 13.61 -2.46 13.89
N LEU A 66 12.98 -2.70 12.73
CA LEU A 66 12.17 -1.69 12.03
C LEU A 66 10.94 -1.27 12.84
N TRP A 67 10.28 -2.24 13.47
CA TRP A 67 9.14 -1.95 14.34
C TRP A 67 9.56 -1.23 15.61
N GLN A 68 10.72 -1.59 16.17
CA GLN A 68 11.30 -0.87 17.31
C GLN A 68 11.58 0.59 16.94
N GLN A 69 12.22 0.84 15.80
CA GLN A 69 12.45 2.19 15.29
C GLN A 69 11.13 2.96 15.15
N ALA A 70 10.09 2.37 14.56
CA ALA A 70 8.79 3.02 14.45
C ALA A 70 8.18 3.36 15.81
N TRP A 71 8.30 2.47 16.80
CA TRP A 71 7.83 2.71 18.16
C TRP A 71 8.58 3.84 18.84
N ASP A 72 9.89 3.92 18.67
CA ASP A 72 10.72 5.00 19.25
C ASP A 72 10.34 6.35 18.65
N MET A 73 10.10 6.41 17.33
CA MET A 73 9.55 7.59 16.65
C MET A 73 8.18 8.01 17.21
N ILE A 74 7.27 7.04 17.43
CA ILE A 74 5.95 7.30 18.01
C ILE A 74 6.07 7.85 19.43
N ARG A 75 6.98 7.31 20.25
CA ARG A 75 7.21 7.78 21.62
C ARG A 75 7.80 9.19 21.66
N GLU A 76 8.68 9.51 20.72
CA GLU A 76 9.31 10.83 20.62
C GLU A 76 8.28 11.91 20.27
N ARG A 77 7.38 11.64 19.29
CA ARG A 77 6.37 12.60 18.83
C ARG A 77 4.99 11.96 18.63
N PRO A 78 4.28 11.61 19.71
CA PRO A 78 3.06 10.82 19.63
C PRO A 78 1.89 11.55 18.95
N TRP A 79 1.84 12.88 19.01
CA TRP A 79 0.71 13.66 18.52
C TRP A 79 0.76 13.96 17.03
N LEU A 80 1.89 14.40 16.52
CA LEU A 80 2.06 14.86 15.14
C LEU A 80 2.97 13.96 14.30
N GLY A 81 3.62 12.98 14.93
CA GLY A 81 4.67 12.19 14.30
C GLY A 81 5.93 13.00 14.01
N LEU A 82 6.92 12.37 13.44
CA LEU A 82 8.17 13.01 13.03
C LEU A 82 8.07 13.75 11.69
N GLY A 83 7.01 13.52 10.95
CA GLY A 83 6.75 14.07 9.63
C GLY A 83 6.74 13.00 8.53
N PRO A 84 6.07 13.28 7.40
CA PRO A 84 6.01 12.34 6.31
C PRO A 84 7.39 12.01 5.80
N MET A 85 7.64 10.73 5.53
CA MET A 85 8.88 10.21 5.00
C MET A 85 10.09 10.17 5.97
N HIS A 86 9.94 10.61 7.23
CA HIS A 86 11.04 10.64 8.19
C HIS A 86 11.48 9.24 8.67
N PHE A 87 10.66 8.22 8.50
CA PHE A 87 11.13 6.86 8.77
C PHE A 87 12.32 6.49 7.88
N ALA A 88 12.29 6.90 6.61
CA ALA A 88 13.38 6.67 5.66
C ALA A 88 14.61 7.54 5.93
N ASP A 89 14.46 8.65 6.63
CA ASP A 89 15.54 9.58 6.96
C ASP A 89 16.42 9.09 8.12
N ILE A 90 15.85 8.28 9.01
CA ILE A 90 16.60 7.62 10.07
C ILE A 90 17.33 6.43 9.47
N HIS A 91 18.66 6.54 9.35
CA HIS A 91 19.45 5.49 8.72
C HIS A 91 19.34 4.16 9.46
N ASN A 92 18.95 3.13 8.75
CA ASN A 92 19.07 1.75 9.16
C ASN A 92 19.46 0.87 7.94
N PRO A 93 20.21 -0.23 8.15
CA PRO A 93 20.71 -1.05 7.05
C PRO A 93 19.67 -1.99 6.44
N ILE A 94 18.43 -1.99 6.95
CA ILE A 94 17.42 -3.01 6.62
C ILE A 94 16.44 -2.50 5.58
N ALA A 95 15.68 -1.44 5.89
CA ALA A 95 14.66 -0.90 5.00
C ALA A 95 14.24 0.52 5.40
N ALA A 96 13.77 1.30 4.42
CA ALA A 96 13.31 2.66 4.62
C ALA A 96 11.83 2.76 5.05
N HIS A 97 11.21 1.65 5.45
CA HIS A 97 9.86 1.60 5.99
C HIS A 97 9.66 0.35 6.87
N PRO A 98 8.73 0.36 7.84
CA PRO A 98 8.57 -0.73 8.80
C PRO A 98 7.85 -1.96 8.23
N HIS A 99 7.49 -2.01 6.95
CA HIS A 99 6.67 -3.05 6.34
C HIS A 99 5.35 -3.30 7.09
N GLN A 100 4.78 -2.23 7.67
CA GLN A 100 3.54 -2.28 8.45
C GLN A 100 2.86 -0.90 8.41
N ALA A 101 1.71 -0.82 7.73
CA ALA A 101 1.04 0.44 7.40
C ALA A 101 0.64 1.29 8.62
N ILE A 102 0.19 0.66 9.69
CA ILE A 102 -0.25 1.38 10.90
C ILE A 102 0.95 2.00 11.61
N LEU A 103 2.05 1.25 11.78
CA LEU A 103 3.26 1.77 12.38
C LEU A 103 3.89 2.88 11.54
N GLN A 104 3.90 2.71 10.21
CA GLN A 104 4.36 3.75 9.29
C GLN A 104 3.57 5.04 9.47
N TRP A 105 2.24 4.94 9.47
CA TRP A 105 1.39 6.10 9.62
C TRP A 105 1.55 6.75 10.99
N ALA A 106 1.57 5.96 12.06
CA ALA A 106 1.69 6.46 13.42
C ALA A 106 3.03 7.14 13.69
N SER A 107 4.14 6.61 13.18
CA SER A 107 5.47 7.19 13.34
C SER A 107 5.64 8.50 12.57
N GLU A 108 5.04 8.62 11.39
CA GLU A 108 5.19 9.81 10.55
C GLU A 108 4.10 10.87 10.76
N TRP A 109 2.86 10.48 11.08
CA TRP A 109 1.71 11.39 11.18
C TRP A 109 1.07 11.47 12.56
N GLY A 110 1.59 10.69 13.52
CA GLY A 110 1.13 10.65 14.90
C GLY A 110 -0.14 9.83 15.11
N ALA A 111 -0.42 9.56 16.39
CA ALA A 111 -1.54 8.71 16.83
C ALA A 111 -2.92 9.27 16.47
N PRO A 112 -3.24 10.59 16.63
CA PRO A 112 -4.56 11.11 16.29
C PRO A 112 -4.89 10.96 14.80
N SER A 113 -3.93 11.23 13.91
CA SER A 113 -4.10 11.05 12.47
C SER A 113 -4.32 9.58 12.12
N THR A 114 -3.55 8.68 12.74
CA THR A 114 -3.68 7.23 12.57
C THR A 114 -5.06 6.73 12.96
N LEU A 115 -5.55 7.14 14.13
CA LEU A 115 -6.89 6.77 14.61
C LEU A 115 -7.99 7.29 13.69
N LEU A 116 -7.87 8.54 13.21
CA LEU A 116 -8.83 9.11 12.27
C LEU A 116 -8.86 8.33 10.96
N VAL A 117 -7.69 8.03 10.38
CA VAL A 117 -7.61 7.26 9.13
C VAL A 117 -8.14 5.85 9.32
N MET A 118 -7.79 5.16 10.40
CA MET A 118 -8.33 3.83 10.71
C MET A 118 -9.86 3.85 10.85
N TRP A 119 -10.40 4.87 11.50
CA TRP A 119 -11.85 5.04 11.64
C TRP A 119 -12.53 5.28 10.29
N LEU A 120 -11.97 6.16 9.44
CA LEU A 120 -12.50 6.44 8.10
C LEU A 120 -12.46 5.20 7.21
N VAL A 121 -11.33 4.48 7.19
CA VAL A 121 -11.16 3.23 6.45
C VAL A 121 -12.16 2.19 6.96
N GLY A 122 -12.26 2.00 8.28
CA GLY A 122 -13.22 1.07 8.89
C GLY A 122 -14.67 1.39 8.52
N ARG A 123 -15.05 2.66 8.54
CA ARG A 123 -16.39 3.09 8.10
C ARG A 123 -16.65 2.82 6.63
N GLY A 124 -15.67 3.13 5.76
CA GLY A 124 -15.78 2.86 4.33
C GLY A 124 -15.89 1.37 4.02
N LEU A 125 -15.05 0.56 4.65
CA LEU A 125 -15.10 -0.89 4.52
C LEU A 125 -16.45 -1.47 5.00
N TRP A 126 -16.94 -0.99 6.14
CA TRP A 126 -18.24 -1.42 6.67
C TRP A 126 -19.39 -1.05 5.74
N ALA A 127 -19.44 0.19 5.23
CA ALA A 127 -20.47 0.62 4.29
C ALA A 127 -20.46 -0.21 3.00
N THR A 128 -19.27 -0.46 2.45
CA THR A 128 -19.10 -1.28 1.24
C THR A 128 -19.49 -2.74 1.49
N LEU A 129 -19.07 -3.32 2.62
CA LEU A 129 -19.42 -4.68 3.01
C LEU A 129 -20.93 -4.88 3.13
N ARG A 130 -21.63 -3.93 3.77
CA ARG A 130 -23.09 -3.98 3.87
C ARG A 130 -23.76 -3.99 2.51
N LEU A 131 -23.34 -3.09 1.62
CA LEU A 131 -23.89 -3.00 0.26
C LEU A 131 -23.60 -4.27 -0.56
N VAL A 132 -22.38 -4.81 -0.47
CA VAL A 132 -22.01 -6.07 -1.12
C VAL A 132 -22.88 -7.24 -0.63
N ARG A 133 -23.16 -7.31 0.69
CA ARG A 133 -24.01 -8.35 1.26
C ARG A 133 -25.47 -8.19 0.85
N GLU A 134 -26.00 -6.97 0.88
CA GLU A 134 -27.39 -6.66 0.47
C GLU A 134 -27.61 -7.05 -1.01
N ARG A 135 -26.56 -6.96 -1.84
CA ARG A 135 -26.61 -7.24 -3.27
C ARG A 135 -25.94 -8.55 -3.70
N SER A 136 -25.69 -9.45 -2.77
CA SER A 136 -24.93 -10.68 -3.01
C SER A 136 -25.60 -11.66 -4.01
N ALA A 137 -26.90 -11.56 -4.22
CA ALA A 137 -27.68 -12.36 -5.17
C ALA A 137 -27.99 -11.62 -6.50
N SER A 138 -27.43 -10.40 -6.66
CA SER A 138 -27.65 -9.59 -7.88
C SER A 138 -26.77 -10.10 -9.02
N ASP A 139 -27.35 -10.17 -10.21
CA ASP A 139 -26.66 -10.48 -11.48
C ASP A 139 -26.19 -9.19 -12.21
N ASP A 140 -26.35 -8.01 -11.59
CA ASP A 140 -25.90 -6.75 -12.18
C ASP A 140 -24.37 -6.72 -12.27
N PRO A 141 -23.79 -6.44 -13.46
CA PRO A 141 -22.34 -6.31 -13.64
C PRO A 141 -21.69 -5.30 -12.69
N THR A 142 -22.41 -4.24 -12.30
CA THR A 142 -21.93 -3.23 -11.35
C THR A 142 -21.75 -3.83 -9.95
N ASP A 143 -22.62 -4.73 -9.54
CA ASP A 143 -22.51 -5.38 -8.23
C ASP A 143 -21.37 -6.41 -8.21
N LEU A 144 -21.15 -7.12 -9.32
CA LEU A 144 -19.98 -7.98 -9.48
C LEU A 144 -18.68 -7.17 -9.46
N LEU A 145 -18.64 -6.05 -10.18
CA LEU A 145 -17.48 -5.15 -10.17
C LEU A 145 -17.19 -4.62 -8.75
N ARG A 146 -18.23 -4.21 -8.02
CA ARG A 146 -18.12 -3.76 -6.62
C ARG A 146 -17.53 -4.85 -5.73
N LEU A 147 -17.97 -6.08 -5.88
CA LEU A 147 -17.44 -7.23 -5.14
C LEU A 147 -15.94 -7.43 -5.44
N CYS A 148 -15.54 -7.40 -6.71
CA CYS A 148 -14.15 -7.56 -7.13
C CYS A 148 -13.24 -6.43 -6.62
N LEU A 149 -13.69 -5.17 -6.73
CA LEU A 149 -12.97 -4.02 -6.22
C LEU A 149 -12.84 -4.06 -4.69
N PHE A 150 -13.91 -4.47 -3.98
CA PHE A 150 -13.86 -4.63 -2.53
C PHE A 150 -12.89 -5.73 -2.11
N ALA A 151 -12.90 -6.88 -2.78
CA ALA A 151 -11.95 -7.96 -2.55
C ALA A 151 -10.50 -7.52 -2.81
N SER A 152 -10.27 -6.75 -3.87
CA SER A 152 -8.96 -6.18 -4.19
C SER A 152 -8.49 -5.21 -3.10
N LEU A 153 -9.38 -4.35 -2.60
CA LEU A 153 -9.09 -3.43 -1.50
C LEU A 153 -8.71 -4.18 -0.22
N ILE A 154 -9.47 -5.20 0.16
CA ILE A 154 -9.16 -6.03 1.33
C ILE A 154 -7.80 -6.72 1.16
N GLY A 155 -7.52 -7.25 -0.04
CA GLY A 155 -6.22 -7.85 -0.37
C GLY A 155 -5.06 -6.85 -0.21
N ALA A 156 -5.21 -5.64 -0.76
CA ALA A 156 -4.22 -4.59 -0.66
C ALA A 156 -3.99 -4.12 0.78
N LEU A 157 -5.06 -3.92 1.56
CA LEU A 157 -4.96 -3.54 2.97
C LEU A 157 -4.31 -4.64 3.82
N THR A 158 -4.62 -5.90 3.55
CA THR A 158 -3.95 -7.04 4.22
C THR A 158 -2.47 -7.08 3.86
N GLN A 159 -2.13 -6.89 2.58
CA GLN A 159 -0.73 -6.82 2.15
C GLN A 159 0.01 -5.65 2.78
N SER A 160 -0.65 -4.51 2.98
CA SER A 160 -0.03 -3.33 3.61
C SER A 160 0.38 -3.55 5.07
N MET A 161 -0.14 -4.59 5.72
CA MET A 161 0.28 -4.96 7.09
C MET A 161 1.62 -5.69 7.13
N VAL A 162 2.11 -6.14 5.99
CA VAL A 162 3.35 -6.93 5.88
C VAL A 162 4.32 -6.42 4.81
N ASP A 163 3.93 -5.34 4.11
CA ASP A 163 4.72 -4.79 3.00
C ASP A 163 4.49 -3.28 2.81
N GLY A 164 5.29 -2.64 1.95
CA GLY A 164 5.28 -1.19 1.68
C GLY A 164 4.17 -0.69 0.75
N VAL A 165 2.99 -1.32 0.72
CA VAL A 165 1.90 -0.96 -0.21
C VAL A 165 1.51 0.52 -0.12
N ILE A 166 1.46 1.09 1.09
CA ILE A 166 1.08 2.49 1.29
C ILE A 166 2.24 3.48 1.08
N VAL A 167 3.45 2.98 0.84
CA VAL A 167 4.66 3.82 0.70
C VAL A 167 5.05 3.95 -0.77
N MET A 168 4.81 2.91 -1.58
CA MET A 168 5.20 2.88 -2.99
C MET A 168 4.19 3.65 -3.85
N PRO A 169 4.62 4.63 -4.65
CA PRO A 169 3.72 5.47 -5.46
C PRO A 169 2.83 4.66 -6.42
N TYR A 170 3.38 3.62 -7.02
CA TYR A 170 2.63 2.73 -7.90
C TYR A 170 1.46 2.05 -7.18
N SER A 171 1.71 1.49 -6.00
CA SER A 171 0.67 0.86 -5.18
C SER A 171 -0.34 1.88 -4.67
N GLN A 172 0.11 3.09 -4.31
CA GLN A 172 -0.77 4.20 -3.91
C GLN A 172 -1.70 4.62 -5.04
N LEU A 173 -1.20 4.70 -6.28
CA LEU A 173 -2.02 5.00 -7.45
C LEU A 173 -3.13 3.95 -7.63
N TRP A 174 -2.78 2.67 -7.63
CA TRP A 174 -3.76 1.60 -7.76
C TRP A 174 -4.76 1.57 -6.61
N LEU A 175 -4.30 1.77 -5.37
CA LEU A 175 -5.18 1.84 -4.21
C LEU A 175 -6.17 3.01 -4.33
N SER A 176 -5.69 4.18 -4.77
CA SER A 176 -6.52 5.36 -4.99
C SER A 176 -7.55 5.14 -6.09
N LEU A 177 -7.18 4.47 -7.20
CA LEU A 177 -8.10 4.11 -8.27
C LEU A 177 -9.19 3.15 -7.79
N VAL A 178 -8.83 2.11 -7.04
CA VAL A 178 -9.79 1.14 -6.48
C VAL A 178 -10.76 1.83 -5.52
N VAL A 179 -10.26 2.65 -4.61
CA VAL A 179 -11.09 3.41 -3.66
C VAL A 179 -11.99 4.40 -4.39
N GLY A 180 -11.43 5.18 -5.33
CA GLY A 180 -12.20 6.14 -6.11
C GLY A 180 -13.30 5.49 -6.93
N TRP A 181 -13.03 4.34 -7.53
CA TRP A 181 -14.02 3.58 -8.29
C TRP A 181 -15.12 3.00 -7.40
N LEU A 182 -14.75 2.41 -6.24
CA LEU A 182 -15.72 1.97 -5.24
C LEU A 182 -16.63 3.11 -4.78
N MET A 183 -16.08 4.29 -4.54
CA MET A 183 -16.87 5.48 -4.18
C MET A 183 -17.79 5.93 -5.33
N GLY A 184 -17.31 5.87 -6.57
CA GLY A 184 -18.08 6.26 -7.76
C GLY A 184 -19.29 5.36 -8.03
N ILE A 185 -19.17 4.05 -7.76
CA ILE A 185 -20.28 3.09 -7.92
C ILE A 185 -21.08 2.86 -6.64
N HIS A 186 -20.77 3.59 -5.55
CA HIS A 186 -21.49 3.46 -4.29
C HIS A 186 -22.91 4.05 -4.41
N VAL A 187 -23.90 3.31 -3.91
CA VAL A 187 -25.29 3.81 -3.86
C VAL A 187 -25.47 4.64 -2.61
N TRP A 188 -25.36 5.96 -2.78
CA TRP A 188 -25.55 6.91 -1.68
C TRP A 188 -27.05 7.03 -1.33
N LYS A 189 -27.38 6.89 -0.04
CA LYS A 189 -28.75 7.11 0.46
C LYS A 189 -28.96 8.61 0.69
N GLY A 190 -29.96 9.18 0.04
CA GLY A 190 -30.33 10.58 0.16
C GLY A 190 -30.05 11.38 -1.13
N GLU A 191 -30.67 12.54 -1.21
CA GLU A 191 -30.36 13.49 -2.27
C GLU A 191 -28.92 13.99 -2.11
N PRO A 192 -28.19 14.14 -3.23
CA PRO A 192 -26.85 14.73 -3.18
C PRO A 192 -26.98 16.13 -2.56
N ALA A 193 -26.28 16.32 -1.43
CA ALA A 193 -26.22 17.65 -0.82
C ALA A 193 -25.74 18.65 -1.88
N LYS A 194 -26.47 19.75 -2.05
CA LYS A 194 -26.02 20.83 -2.95
C LYS A 194 -24.63 21.26 -2.47
N PRO A 195 -23.63 21.25 -3.36
CA PRO A 195 -22.28 21.61 -2.95
C PRO A 195 -22.31 23.03 -2.38
N ASN A 196 -21.91 23.20 -1.15
CA ASN A 196 -21.71 24.50 -0.58
C ASN A 196 -20.59 25.19 -1.36
N ALA A 197 -20.90 26.35 -1.95
CA ALA A 197 -19.96 27.10 -2.78
C ALA A 197 -18.63 27.36 -2.02
N PHE A 198 -18.69 27.63 -0.73
CA PHE A 198 -17.50 27.82 0.10
C PHE A 198 -16.64 26.56 0.15
N ILE A 199 -17.23 25.37 0.35
CA ILE A 199 -16.51 24.09 0.38
C ILE A 199 -15.88 23.83 -1.00
N HIS A 200 -16.64 24.06 -2.08
CA HIS A 200 -16.15 23.85 -3.44
C HIS A 200 -14.93 24.75 -3.76
N TRP A 201 -15.03 26.05 -3.47
CA TRP A 201 -13.93 26.97 -3.69
C TRP A 201 -12.73 26.71 -2.79
N SER A 202 -12.97 26.29 -1.53
CA SER A 202 -11.90 25.88 -0.62
C SER A 202 -11.13 24.68 -1.15
N TRP A 203 -11.82 23.63 -1.64
CA TRP A 203 -11.18 22.48 -2.26
C TRP A 203 -10.40 22.84 -3.50
N MET A 204 -10.94 23.68 -4.38
CA MET A 204 -10.22 24.17 -5.55
C MET A 204 -8.96 24.95 -5.17
N GLY A 205 -9.07 25.82 -4.16
CA GLY A 205 -7.94 26.59 -3.64
C GLY A 205 -6.84 25.70 -3.07
N ILE A 206 -7.20 24.76 -2.21
CA ILE A 206 -6.25 23.80 -1.60
C ILE A 206 -5.59 22.92 -2.67
N SER A 207 -6.37 22.37 -3.59
CA SER A 207 -5.84 21.55 -4.69
C SER A 207 -4.89 22.34 -5.59
N SER A 208 -5.26 23.57 -5.94
CA SER A 208 -4.42 24.46 -6.74
C SER A 208 -3.12 24.82 -6.01
N ALA A 209 -3.18 25.09 -4.70
CA ALA A 209 -2.00 25.34 -3.86
C ALA A 209 -1.08 24.12 -3.79
N ALA A 210 -1.65 22.92 -3.61
CA ALA A 210 -0.90 21.66 -3.59
C ALA A 210 -0.18 21.41 -4.93
N VAL A 211 -0.88 21.58 -6.06
CA VAL A 211 -0.27 21.45 -7.40
C VAL A 211 0.88 22.44 -7.60
N ARG A 212 0.67 23.72 -7.25
CA ARG A 212 1.71 24.75 -7.36
C ARG A 212 2.92 24.42 -6.49
N PHE A 213 2.69 23.93 -5.28
CA PHE A 213 3.76 23.49 -4.38
C PHE A 213 4.55 22.33 -4.98
N LEU A 214 3.87 21.30 -5.52
CA LEU A 214 4.53 20.17 -6.19
C LEU A 214 5.35 20.63 -7.40
N VAL A 215 4.80 21.50 -8.23
CA VAL A 215 5.53 22.08 -9.38
C VAL A 215 6.76 22.87 -8.91
N TYR A 216 6.61 23.67 -7.87
CA TYR A 216 7.75 24.38 -7.25
C TYR A 216 8.84 23.44 -6.79
N VAL A 217 8.47 22.36 -6.08
CA VAL A 217 9.43 21.34 -5.58
C VAL A 217 10.16 20.67 -6.77
N VAL A 218 9.42 20.31 -7.83
CA VAL A 218 10.04 19.73 -9.04
C VAL A 218 11.03 20.71 -9.67
N ILE A 219 10.65 21.95 -9.88
CA ILE A 219 11.53 22.97 -10.50
C ILE A 219 12.78 23.21 -9.64
N ARG A 220 12.60 23.24 -8.33
CA ARG A 220 13.71 23.47 -7.38
C ARG A 220 14.68 22.28 -7.31
N ASP A 221 14.14 21.07 -7.22
CA ASP A 221 14.94 19.89 -6.88
C ASP A 221 15.48 19.14 -8.10
N PHE A 222 14.75 19.15 -9.22
CA PHE A 222 15.11 18.41 -10.42
C PHE A 222 16.51 18.80 -10.98
N PRO A 223 16.90 20.08 -11.05
CA PRO A 223 18.22 20.46 -11.55
C PRO A 223 19.39 19.95 -10.69
N HIS A 224 19.13 19.69 -9.41
CA HIS A 224 20.13 19.26 -8.43
C HIS A 224 20.18 17.74 -8.19
N LEU A 225 19.41 16.94 -8.94
CA LEU A 225 19.38 15.50 -8.73
C LEU A 225 20.73 14.81 -8.96
N ASP A 226 21.49 15.25 -9.97
CA ASP A 226 22.81 14.67 -10.27
C ASP A 226 23.84 14.99 -9.16
N GLU A 227 23.83 16.22 -8.66
CA GLU A 227 24.67 16.63 -7.54
C GLU A 227 24.36 15.85 -6.28
N ARG A 228 23.07 15.72 -5.93
CA ARG A 228 22.61 14.92 -4.80
C ARG A 228 22.96 13.43 -4.96
N ASN A 229 22.89 12.89 -6.19
CA ASN A 229 23.32 11.52 -6.46
C ASN A 229 24.82 11.33 -6.21
N LYS A 230 25.66 12.28 -6.60
CA LYS A 230 27.11 12.23 -6.33
C LYS A 230 27.42 12.29 -4.84
N LEU A 231 26.76 13.19 -4.11
CA LEU A 231 26.90 13.30 -2.64
C LEU A 231 26.47 12.00 -1.94
N TYR A 232 25.34 11.43 -2.38
CA TYR A 232 24.85 10.15 -1.84
C TYR A 232 25.84 9.02 -2.09
N GLN A 233 26.38 8.91 -3.32
CA GLN A 233 27.38 7.89 -3.67
C GLN A 233 28.65 8.00 -2.83
N GLN A 234 29.09 9.23 -2.54
CA GLN A 234 30.27 9.47 -1.71
C GLN A 234 30.04 9.09 -0.25
N GLN A 235 28.87 9.34 0.27
CA GLN A 235 28.57 9.17 1.70
C GLN A 235 28.08 7.76 2.06
N TYR A 236 27.27 7.14 1.20
CA TYR A 236 26.60 5.86 1.49
C TYR A 236 26.92 4.74 0.51
N GLY A 237 27.54 5.05 -0.62
CA GLY A 237 27.67 4.11 -1.74
C GLY A 237 26.35 3.89 -2.49
N GLY A 238 26.41 3.27 -3.67
CA GLY A 238 25.23 3.04 -4.49
C GLY A 238 24.71 4.29 -5.21
N HIS A 239 23.44 4.33 -5.58
CA HIS A 239 22.82 5.43 -6.29
C HIS A 239 21.74 6.09 -5.46
N PHE A 240 21.72 7.43 -5.44
CA PHE A 240 20.59 8.18 -4.91
C PHE A 240 19.37 7.91 -5.79
N GLN A 241 18.33 7.38 -5.18
CA GLN A 241 17.10 7.13 -5.89
C GLN A 241 16.00 7.97 -5.26
N PRO A 242 15.27 8.76 -6.07
CA PRO A 242 14.12 9.49 -5.56
C PRO A 242 13.15 8.51 -4.90
N ARG A 243 12.52 8.90 -3.81
CA ARG A 243 11.58 8.06 -3.07
C ARG A 243 10.44 7.48 -3.95
N PHE A 244 10.16 8.10 -5.09
CA PHE A 244 9.19 7.58 -6.06
C PHE A 244 9.57 6.22 -6.66
N TRP A 245 10.85 5.88 -6.71
CA TRP A 245 11.37 4.68 -7.35
C TRP A 245 11.89 3.67 -6.35
N THR A 246 12.48 4.19 -5.31
CA THR A 246 13.00 3.42 -4.19
C THR A 246 12.82 4.21 -2.92
N GLN A 247 13.04 3.58 -1.81
CA GLN A 247 12.93 4.13 -0.47
C GLN A 247 14.11 5.10 -0.21
N GLY A 248 14.17 6.19 -0.97
CA GLY A 248 15.27 7.13 -0.91
C GLY A 248 15.33 7.94 0.39
N VAL A 249 16.50 8.39 0.75
CA VAL A 249 16.77 9.29 1.88
C VAL A 249 16.28 10.69 1.54
N ILE A 250 15.62 11.38 2.47
CA ILE A 250 15.01 12.70 2.22
C ILE A 250 16.04 13.80 2.20
N ALA A 251 17.04 13.71 3.04
CA ALA A 251 17.93 14.80 3.32
C ALA A 251 19.40 14.38 3.22
N ILE A 252 19.95 14.54 2.03
CA ILE A 252 21.36 14.87 1.94
C ILE A 252 21.40 16.37 1.70
N LYS A 253 21.66 17.13 2.76
CA LYS A 253 21.97 18.55 2.63
C LYS A 253 23.42 18.64 2.18
N PRO A 254 23.72 19.37 1.10
CA PRO A 254 25.09 19.84 0.89
C PRO A 254 25.44 20.70 2.10
N GLU A 255 26.58 20.43 2.75
CA GLU A 255 27.15 21.28 3.77
C GLU A 255 27.53 22.63 3.18
#